data_b618ae169d46c2e153f412191ad80d60
#
_entry.id   b618ae169d46c2e153f412191ad80d60
#
_cell.length_a   1.000
_cell.length_b   1.000
_cell.length_c   1.000
_cell.angle_alpha   90.00
_cell.angle_beta   90.00
_cell.angle_gamma   90.00
#
_symmetry.space_group_name_H-M   'P 1'
#
loop_
_entity.id
_entity.type
_entity.pdbx_description
1 polymer ?
#
loop_
_entity_poly.entity_id
_entity_poly.type
_entity_poly.pdbx_seq_one_letter_code
_entity_poly.pdbx_strand_id
1 'polypeptide(L)'
;GSEMCIRDSSKMIQVDTTSHAGDDPARFRAFHKTLAELFPRVFSQLEKTEIDGNLLFYWKGRSQERPILLMSHQDVVPAEGAWSHAPFSGDIADGKVWGRGASDTKCSVMAFFEAAEQLLAEGYTPPTDVYLASSCTEEWAGDGAPKLVAELQRRGVELFLVCDEGGAIISEPIGGIPGNFAMVGVFEKGKADVKFTAKSTGGHASAPGRHTPIARLAAFVTEIETHSPFKKKLLPEVAAMFRTLAPYASSFGLRLLLGNLWLFAPLLKLVLPAVSAQAGAMLRTTIAFTTQSGSDAYNVVPQEATLGANMRFIPHQGEQESLAIIQTLAEKHGLSTEVLHANDFTPPVDIHGEAFTLFTRVIGETFPGLAASPYVMTGATDAQFYQPICKSCIRFAPVIYGPEQMRGMHGLNENIEYRCLPGAVRFYQNLIRAEK
;
A
#
# COMPACT_ATOMS: atom_id res chain seq x y z
N GLY A 1 4.34 -26.63 12.59
CA GLY A 1 3.61 -25.51 12.02
C GLY A 1 3.94 -24.16 12.60
N SER A 2 3.40 -23.77 13.78
CA SER A 2 3.56 -22.38 14.28
C SER A 2 5.01 -22.02 14.64
N GLU A 3 5.74 -22.91 15.29
CA GLU A 3 7.16 -22.67 15.66
C GLU A 3 8.05 -22.45 14.44
N MET A 4 7.77 -23.13 13.34
CA MET A 4 8.51 -22.97 12.08
C MET A 4 8.28 -21.59 11.47
N CYS A 5 7.04 -21.12 11.39
CA CYS A 5 6.72 -19.77 10.90
C CYS A 5 7.39 -18.67 11.73
N ILE A 6 7.43 -18.82 13.06
CA ILE A 6 8.06 -17.86 13.98
C ILE A 6 9.57 -17.81 13.74
N ARG A 7 10.23 -18.98 13.68
CA ARG A 7 11.66 -19.11 13.40
C ARG A 7 12.03 -18.50 12.04
N ASP A 8 11.26 -18.82 11.02
CA ASP A 8 11.55 -18.40 9.66
C ASP A 8 11.35 -16.90 9.48
N SER A 9 10.28 -16.35 10.07
CA SER A 9 10.07 -14.90 10.14
C SER A 9 11.23 -14.19 10.84
N SER A 10 11.66 -14.69 12.00
CA SER A 10 12.82 -14.15 12.72
C SER A 10 14.10 -14.15 11.87
N LYS A 11 14.42 -15.27 11.23
CA LYS A 11 15.61 -15.38 10.37
C LYS A 11 15.57 -14.47 9.17
N MET A 12 14.40 -14.26 8.56
CA MET A 12 14.25 -13.34 7.46
C MET A 12 14.48 -11.88 7.87
N ILE A 13 14.02 -11.50 9.08
CA ILE A 13 14.23 -10.16 9.63
C ILE A 13 15.71 -9.89 9.93
N GLN A 14 16.46 -10.91 10.34
CA GLN A 14 17.90 -10.78 10.65
C GLN A 14 18.77 -10.38 9.47
N VAL A 15 18.26 -10.47 8.25
CA VAL A 15 18.97 -9.99 7.05
C VAL A 15 18.52 -8.58 6.73
N ASP A 16 19.44 -7.63 6.75
CA ASP A 16 19.20 -6.24 6.36
C ASP A 16 18.98 -6.14 4.84
N THR A 17 17.76 -5.82 4.44
CA THR A 17 17.36 -5.59 3.05
C THR A 17 16.93 -4.14 2.80
N THR A 18 17.46 -3.20 3.56
CA THR A 18 17.23 -1.77 3.32
C THR A 18 17.61 -1.40 1.89
N SER A 19 16.73 -0.72 1.18
CA SER A 19 16.89 -0.34 -0.22
C SER A 19 16.90 1.17 -0.43
N HIS A 20 17.70 1.60 -1.41
CA HIS A 20 17.76 2.97 -1.90
C HIS A 20 17.90 2.97 -3.41
N ALA A 21 17.47 4.06 -4.04
CA ALA A 21 17.68 4.24 -5.48
C ALA A 21 19.18 4.17 -5.83
N GLY A 22 19.52 3.34 -6.82
CA GLY A 22 20.91 3.15 -7.28
C GLY A 22 21.72 2.11 -6.51
N ASP A 23 21.12 1.39 -5.57
CA ASP A 23 21.78 0.28 -4.87
C ASP A 23 22.14 -0.85 -5.82
N ASP A 24 23.29 -1.52 -5.53
CA ASP A 24 23.66 -2.74 -6.23
C ASP A 24 22.70 -3.88 -5.85
N PRO A 25 22.03 -4.52 -6.83
CA PRO A 25 21.17 -5.68 -6.56
C PRO A 25 21.84 -6.83 -5.82
N ALA A 26 23.17 -6.92 -5.88
CA ALA A 26 23.92 -7.94 -5.17
C ALA A 26 23.74 -7.91 -3.63
N ARG A 27 23.29 -6.79 -3.06
CA ARG A 27 23.00 -6.67 -1.62
C ARG A 27 21.88 -7.61 -1.15
N PHE A 28 21.00 -8.05 -2.03
CA PHE A 28 19.91 -8.99 -1.71
C PHE A 28 20.33 -10.47 -1.73
N ARG A 29 21.56 -10.79 -2.14
CA ARG A 29 22.05 -12.19 -2.20
C ARG A 29 22.01 -12.92 -0.87
N ALA A 30 22.34 -12.22 0.23
CA ALA A 30 22.27 -12.82 1.57
C ALA A 30 20.83 -13.21 1.94
N PHE A 31 19.87 -12.38 1.58
CA PHE A 31 18.45 -12.68 1.79
C PHE A 31 17.96 -13.84 0.93
N HIS A 32 18.35 -13.89 -0.36
CA HIS A 32 18.03 -15.01 -1.25
C HIS A 32 18.63 -16.33 -0.75
N LYS A 33 19.84 -16.29 -0.19
CA LYS A 33 20.44 -17.48 0.44
C LYS A 33 19.61 -17.95 1.65
N THR A 34 19.20 -17.03 2.50
CA THR A 34 18.32 -17.33 3.64
C THR A 34 17.00 -17.95 3.17
N LEU A 35 16.36 -17.37 2.15
CA LEU A 35 15.13 -17.92 1.57
C LEU A 35 15.34 -19.35 1.04
N ALA A 36 16.44 -19.62 0.34
CA ALA A 36 16.76 -20.94 -0.19
C ALA A 36 17.01 -21.99 0.93
N GLU A 37 17.59 -21.57 2.05
CA GLU A 37 17.79 -22.43 3.22
C GLU A 37 16.47 -22.73 3.94
N LEU A 38 15.56 -21.76 4.01
CA LEU A 38 14.26 -21.91 4.67
C LEU A 38 13.24 -22.65 3.80
N PHE A 39 13.27 -22.44 2.48
CA PHE A 39 12.30 -22.95 1.51
C PHE A 39 12.98 -23.76 0.39
N PRO A 40 13.68 -24.85 0.73
CA PRO A 40 14.53 -25.56 -0.24
C PRO A 40 13.74 -26.21 -1.38
N ARG A 41 12.49 -26.62 -1.17
CA ARG A 41 11.65 -27.19 -2.24
C ARG A 41 11.22 -26.13 -3.24
N VAL A 42 10.83 -24.94 -2.77
CA VAL A 42 10.50 -23.83 -3.64
C VAL A 42 11.69 -23.51 -4.56
N PHE A 43 12.90 -23.43 -3.99
CA PHE A 43 14.12 -23.10 -4.75
C PHE A 43 14.63 -24.23 -5.66
N SER A 44 14.31 -25.48 -5.36
CA SER A 44 14.79 -26.65 -6.15
C SER A 44 13.76 -27.21 -7.13
N GLN A 45 12.47 -27.05 -6.86
CA GLN A 45 11.40 -27.69 -7.64
C GLN A 45 10.65 -26.72 -8.55
N LEU A 46 10.65 -25.41 -8.23
CA LEU A 46 10.03 -24.39 -9.08
C LEU A 46 11.06 -23.75 -10.02
N GLU A 47 10.58 -23.28 -11.17
CA GLU A 47 11.41 -22.52 -12.09
C GLU A 47 11.66 -21.12 -11.51
N LYS A 48 12.91 -20.85 -11.12
CA LYS A 48 13.33 -19.55 -10.59
C LYS A 48 13.93 -18.67 -11.68
N THR A 49 13.46 -17.44 -11.75
CA THR A 49 14.06 -16.36 -12.52
C THR A 49 14.42 -15.22 -11.57
N GLU A 50 15.63 -14.71 -11.68
CA GLU A 50 16.11 -13.55 -10.92
C GLU A 50 16.47 -12.43 -11.90
N ILE A 51 15.92 -11.24 -11.68
CA ILE A 51 16.16 -10.06 -12.50
C ILE A 51 16.55 -8.91 -11.56
N ASP A 52 17.83 -8.54 -11.56
CA ASP A 52 18.37 -7.45 -10.75
C ASP A 52 17.90 -7.51 -9.27
N GLY A 53 18.02 -8.68 -8.66
CA GLY A 53 17.62 -8.91 -7.26
C GLY A 53 16.13 -9.22 -7.06
N ASN A 54 15.30 -9.05 -8.08
CA ASN A 54 13.88 -9.40 -8.01
C ASN A 54 13.68 -10.88 -8.33
N LEU A 55 12.84 -11.56 -7.56
CA LEU A 55 12.59 -12.99 -7.67
C LEU A 55 11.24 -13.27 -8.32
N LEU A 56 11.22 -14.23 -9.26
CA LEU A 56 10.02 -14.77 -9.86
C LEU A 56 10.12 -16.30 -9.90
N PHE A 57 9.13 -16.98 -9.32
CA PHE A 57 9.02 -18.44 -9.38
C PHE A 57 7.78 -18.82 -10.15
N TYR A 58 7.93 -19.81 -11.03
CA TYR A 58 6.83 -20.40 -11.79
C TYR A 58 6.55 -21.82 -11.30
N TRP A 59 5.32 -22.05 -10.88
CA TRP A 59 4.80 -23.35 -10.45
C TRP A 59 3.72 -23.82 -11.43
N LYS A 60 4.06 -24.80 -12.24
CA LYS A 60 3.16 -25.35 -13.23
C LYS A 60 1.95 -26.01 -12.57
N GLY A 61 0.76 -25.59 -12.94
CA GLY A 61 -0.51 -26.18 -12.55
C GLY A 61 -1.02 -27.23 -13.54
N ARG A 62 -2.22 -27.74 -13.26
CA ARG A 62 -2.94 -28.63 -14.17
C ARG A 62 -3.46 -27.93 -15.41
N SER A 63 -3.71 -26.62 -15.32
CA SER A 63 -4.15 -25.75 -16.41
C SER A 63 -3.30 -24.49 -16.45
N GLN A 64 -3.07 -23.96 -17.66
CA GLN A 64 -2.45 -22.65 -17.87
C GLN A 64 -3.49 -21.52 -17.91
N GLU A 65 -4.76 -21.84 -17.88
CA GLU A 65 -5.83 -20.85 -17.82
C GLU A 65 -5.96 -20.27 -16.42
N ARG A 66 -6.27 -18.96 -16.37
CA ARG A 66 -6.55 -18.24 -15.12
C ARG A 66 -5.42 -18.36 -14.08
N PRO A 67 -4.15 -18.10 -14.46
CA PRO A 67 -3.03 -18.18 -13.51
C PRO A 67 -3.14 -17.09 -12.44
N ILE A 68 -2.54 -17.37 -11.28
CA ILE A 68 -2.47 -16.40 -10.18
C ILE A 68 -1.03 -16.04 -9.87
N LEU A 69 -0.84 -14.85 -9.31
CA LEU A 69 0.44 -14.40 -8.78
C LEU A 69 0.27 -13.94 -7.34
N LEU A 70 1.10 -14.54 -6.47
CA LEU A 70 1.25 -14.15 -5.08
C LEU A 70 2.55 -13.36 -4.96
N MET A 71 2.49 -12.17 -4.43
CA MET A 71 3.66 -11.31 -4.37
C MET A 71 3.73 -10.50 -3.08
N SER A 72 4.93 -10.12 -2.73
CA SER A 72 5.23 -9.14 -1.70
C SER A 72 6.69 -8.73 -1.83
N HIS A 73 7.04 -7.50 -1.45
CA HIS A 73 8.41 -7.03 -1.59
C HIS A 73 9.32 -7.55 -0.48
N GLN A 74 10.62 -7.62 -0.77
CA GLN A 74 11.64 -8.11 0.14
C GLN A 74 12.46 -6.97 0.76
N ASP A 75 12.45 -5.80 0.15
CA ASP A 75 13.15 -4.63 0.65
C ASP A 75 12.41 -3.97 1.81
N VAL A 76 13.12 -3.16 2.56
CA VAL A 76 12.59 -2.42 3.70
C VAL A 76 13.13 -1.00 3.71
N VAL A 77 12.40 -0.07 4.34
CA VAL A 77 12.87 1.30 4.58
C VAL A 77 13.99 1.32 5.63
N PRO A 78 14.83 2.38 5.66
CA PRO A 78 15.85 2.56 6.70
C PRO A 78 15.25 2.46 8.11
N ALA A 79 16.06 1.95 9.04
CA ALA A 79 15.68 1.75 10.44
C ALA A 79 16.50 2.67 11.33
N GLU A 80 16.16 3.96 11.35
CA GLU A 80 16.79 4.98 12.15
C GLU A 80 16.10 5.13 13.53
N GLY A 81 16.79 5.79 14.46
CA GLY A 81 16.23 6.12 15.77
C GLY A 81 16.51 5.09 16.86
N ALA A 82 15.88 5.27 18.01
CA ALA A 82 16.06 4.44 19.20
C ALA A 82 15.03 3.32 19.25
N TRP A 83 15.44 2.11 18.97
CA TRP A 83 14.60 0.91 18.99
C TRP A 83 14.72 0.17 20.33
N SER A 84 13.59 -0.35 20.85
CA SER A 84 13.57 -1.23 22.03
C SER A 84 14.15 -2.61 21.74
N HIS A 85 13.93 -3.11 20.51
CA HIS A 85 14.58 -4.30 19.95
C HIS A 85 15.35 -3.87 18.72
N ALA A 86 16.61 -4.29 18.59
CA ALA A 86 17.42 -3.91 17.44
C ALA A 86 16.70 -4.23 16.12
N PRO A 87 16.66 -3.31 15.13
CA PRO A 87 15.80 -3.41 13.96
C PRO A 87 16.01 -4.65 13.09
N PHE A 88 17.17 -5.29 13.16
CA PHE A 88 17.48 -6.53 12.46
C PHE A 88 17.86 -7.68 13.40
N SER A 89 17.38 -7.65 14.64
CA SER A 89 17.58 -8.75 15.60
C SER A 89 16.69 -9.94 15.33
N GLY A 90 15.48 -9.71 14.82
CA GLY A 90 14.46 -10.76 14.71
C GLY A 90 14.02 -11.32 16.07
N ASP A 91 14.10 -10.51 17.14
CA ASP A 91 13.77 -10.92 18.50
C ASP A 91 12.35 -11.50 18.56
N ILE A 92 12.24 -12.62 19.31
CA ILE A 92 10.96 -13.26 19.59
C ILE A 92 10.64 -13.01 21.05
N ALA A 93 9.75 -12.07 21.32
CA ALA A 93 9.38 -11.66 22.66
C ALA A 93 7.92 -11.14 22.70
N ASP A 94 7.27 -11.28 23.84
CA ASP A 94 5.92 -10.74 24.11
C ASP A 94 4.86 -11.14 23.06
N GLY A 95 4.95 -12.39 22.55
CA GLY A 95 4.03 -12.89 21.52
C GLY A 95 4.27 -12.34 20.10
N LYS A 96 5.42 -11.73 19.87
CA LYS A 96 5.75 -11.01 18.62
C LYS A 96 7.10 -11.40 18.09
N VAL A 97 7.28 -11.17 16.77
CA VAL A 97 8.58 -11.12 16.12
C VAL A 97 8.87 -9.63 15.83
N TRP A 98 10.00 -9.14 16.32
CA TRP A 98 10.38 -7.74 16.28
C TRP A 98 11.43 -7.47 15.20
N GLY A 99 11.26 -6.39 14.49
CA GLY A 99 12.25 -5.84 13.59
C GLY A 99 11.67 -5.22 12.33
N ARG A 100 12.49 -4.48 11.62
CA ARG A 100 12.15 -3.83 10.36
C ARG A 100 11.80 -4.88 9.30
N GLY A 101 10.63 -4.73 8.66
CA GLY A 101 10.07 -5.70 7.72
C GLY A 101 9.19 -6.77 8.36
N ALA A 102 9.02 -6.76 9.68
CA ALA A 102 8.15 -7.74 10.35
C ALA A 102 6.68 -7.64 9.91
N SER A 103 6.18 -6.43 9.75
CA SER A 103 4.83 -6.14 9.22
C SER A 103 4.87 -5.76 7.75
N ASP A 104 5.84 -4.97 7.34
CA ASP A 104 5.99 -4.40 6.01
C ASP A 104 7.28 -4.89 5.33
N THR A 105 7.30 -6.05 4.67
CA THR A 105 6.20 -7.04 4.54
C THR A 105 6.79 -8.46 4.40
N LYS A 106 7.93 -8.71 5.08
CA LYS A 106 8.55 -10.06 5.08
C LYS A 106 7.62 -11.13 5.66
N CYS A 107 6.63 -10.77 6.49
CA CYS A 107 5.62 -11.71 6.97
C CYS A 107 4.81 -12.33 5.84
N SER A 108 4.45 -11.56 4.81
CA SER A 108 3.74 -12.08 3.64
C SER A 108 4.66 -12.93 2.76
N VAL A 109 5.91 -12.49 2.54
CA VAL A 109 6.92 -13.29 1.83
C VAL A 109 7.10 -14.64 2.51
N MET A 110 7.31 -14.67 3.81
CA MET A 110 7.40 -15.91 4.60
C MET A 110 6.17 -16.77 4.39
N ALA A 111 4.97 -16.18 4.49
CA ALA A 111 3.72 -16.95 4.50
C ALA A 111 3.44 -17.63 3.16
N PHE A 112 3.62 -16.96 2.02
CA PHE A 112 3.36 -17.61 0.74
C PHE A 112 4.47 -18.58 0.32
N PHE A 113 5.74 -18.32 0.69
CA PHE A 113 6.80 -19.28 0.48
C PHE A 113 6.60 -20.55 1.34
N GLU A 114 6.24 -20.40 2.60
CA GLU A 114 5.95 -21.52 3.48
C GLU A 114 4.73 -22.33 3.00
N ALA A 115 3.69 -21.64 2.52
CA ALA A 115 2.53 -22.30 1.93
C ALA A 115 2.93 -23.17 0.73
N ALA A 116 3.75 -22.62 -0.17
CA ALA A 116 4.27 -23.37 -1.32
C ALA A 116 5.18 -24.51 -0.89
N GLU A 117 6.09 -24.29 0.06
CA GLU A 117 7.03 -25.29 0.58
C GLU A 117 6.29 -26.53 1.15
N GLN A 118 5.23 -26.29 1.94
CA GLN A 118 4.43 -27.37 2.52
C GLN A 118 3.65 -28.14 1.44
N LEU A 119 3.02 -27.43 0.49
CA LEU A 119 2.29 -28.06 -0.61
C LEU A 119 3.21 -28.88 -1.53
N LEU A 120 4.41 -28.38 -1.81
CA LEU A 120 5.42 -29.12 -2.56
C LEU A 120 5.89 -30.36 -1.80
N ALA A 121 6.00 -30.31 -0.47
CA ALA A 121 6.32 -31.47 0.36
C ALA A 121 5.25 -32.56 0.28
N GLU A 122 4.00 -32.18 0.06
CA GLU A 122 2.86 -33.10 -0.16
C GLU A 122 2.80 -33.64 -1.61
N GLY A 123 3.65 -33.15 -2.52
CA GLY A 123 3.59 -33.47 -3.94
C GLY A 123 2.38 -32.85 -4.66
N TYR A 124 1.85 -31.76 -4.11
CA TYR A 124 0.65 -31.11 -4.63
C TYR A 124 0.89 -30.40 -5.96
N THR A 125 -0.04 -30.52 -6.89
CA THR A 125 -0.08 -29.76 -8.14
C THR A 125 -1.28 -28.82 -8.14
N PRO A 126 -1.08 -27.49 -8.29
CA PRO A 126 -2.17 -26.53 -8.29
C PRO A 126 -3.17 -26.72 -9.42
N PRO A 127 -4.44 -26.31 -9.28
CA PRO A 127 -5.41 -26.36 -10.38
C PRO A 127 -4.99 -25.52 -11.58
N THR A 128 -4.40 -24.37 -11.34
CA THR A 128 -3.88 -23.44 -12.37
C THR A 128 -2.43 -23.07 -12.06
N ASP A 129 -1.73 -22.54 -13.06
CA ASP A 129 -0.38 -22.03 -12.87
C ASP A 129 -0.33 -20.99 -11.73
N VAL A 130 0.71 -21.08 -10.92
CA VAL A 130 0.97 -20.15 -9.81
C VAL A 130 2.33 -19.50 -10.00
N TYR A 131 2.36 -18.19 -9.88
CA TYR A 131 3.60 -17.43 -9.81
C TYR A 131 3.81 -16.89 -8.40
N LEU A 132 5.05 -16.95 -7.92
CA LEU A 132 5.46 -16.30 -6.67
C LEU A 132 6.47 -15.22 -7.04
N ALA A 133 6.28 -14.00 -6.57
CA ALA A 133 7.16 -12.89 -6.88
C ALA A 133 7.56 -12.12 -5.63
N SER A 134 8.80 -11.61 -5.61
CA SER A 134 9.28 -10.71 -4.57
C SER A 134 10.23 -9.68 -5.18
N SER A 135 9.76 -8.44 -5.26
CA SER A 135 10.55 -7.31 -5.73
C SER A 135 11.45 -6.76 -4.62
N CYS A 136 12.47 -6.01 -5.01
CA CYS A 136 13.46 -5.45 -4.07
C CYS A 136 13.59 -3.91 -4.14
N THR A 137 12.61 -3.24 -4.72
CA THR A 137 12.62 -1.78 -4.94
C THR A 137 11.28 -1.10 -4.66
N GLU A 138 10.38 -1.76 -3.92
CA GLU A 138 9.03 -1.25 -3.66
C GLU A 138 9.08 0.05 -2.86
N GLU A 139 9.90 0.09 -1.82
CA GLU A 139 9.95 1.15 -0.81
C GLU A 139 10.36 2.53 -1.36
N TRP A 140 10.96 2.55 -2.55
CA TRP A 140 11.28 3.80 -3.24
C TRP A 140 10.67 3.89 -4.66
N ALA A 141 9.66 3.05 -4.95
CA ALA A 141 8.95 2.98 -6.22
C ALA A 141 9.89 2.78 -7.42
N GLY A 142 10.86 1.86 -7.27
CA GLY A 142 11.85 1.53 -8.29
C GLY A 142 11.29 0.64 -9.40
N ASP A 143 12.19 0.14 -10.22
CA ASP A 143 11.84 -0.60 -11.44
C ASP A 143 11.75 -2.14 -11.27
N GLY A 144 11.80 -2.63 -10.04
CA GLY A 144 11.78 -4.07 -9.75
C GLY A 144 10.51 -4.74 -10.22
N ALA A 145 9.35 -4.29 -9.77
CA ALA A 145 8.07 -4.82 -10.23
C ALA A 145 7.84 -4.60 -11.73
N PRO A 146 8.13 -3.43 -12.33
CA PRO A 146 8.10 -3.26 -13.78
C PRO A 146 8.92 -4.28 -14.56
N LYS A 147 10.10 -4.66 -14.08
CA LYS A 147 10.94 -5.70 -14.71
C LYS A 147 10.29 -7.08 -14.65
N LEU A 148 9.67 -7.43 -13.53
CA LEU A 148 8.93 -8.69 -13.39
C LEU A 148 7.69 -8.72 -14.31
N VAL A 149 6.97 -7.61 -14.43
CA VAL A 149 5.84 -7.47 -15.36
C VAL A 149 6.30 -7.63 -16.80
N ALA A 150 7.40 -6.99 -17.20
CA ALA A 150 7.98 -7.12 -18.54
C ALA A 150 8.35 -8.56 -18.87
N GLU A 151 8.90 -9.31 -17.93
CA GLU A 151 9.20 -10.73 -18.09
C GLU A 151 7.94 -11.59 -18.27
N LEU A 152 6.90 -11.33 -17.48
CA LEU A 152 5.61 -12.02 -17.63
C LEU A 152 4.94 -11.69 -18.97
N GLN A 153 5.01 -10.44 -19.42
CA GLN A 153 4.54 -10.02 -20.75
C GLN A 153 5.31 -10.73 -21.87
N ARG A 154 6.63 -10.84 -21.75
CA ARG A 154 7.48 -11.58 -22.70
C ARG A 154 7.06 -13.04 -22.81
N ARG A 155 6.59 -13.65 -21.71
CA ARG A 155 6.07 -15.03 -21.68
C ARG A 155 4.62 -15.13 -22.18
N GLY A 156 3.96 -14.01 -22.47
CA GLY A 156 2.54 -14.00 -22.86
C GLY A 156 1.58 -14.33 -21.73
N VAL A 157 1.96 -14.07 -20.48
CA VAL A 157 1.14 -14.38 -19.29
C VAL A 157 0.12 -13.28 -19.05
N GLU A 158 -1.15 -13.67 -18.97
CA GLU A 158 -2.24 -12.85 -18.45
C GLU A 158 -2.75 -13.48 -17.16
N LEU A 159 -2.75 -12.69 -16.09
CA LEU A 159 -3.10 -13.17 -14.77
C LEU A 159 -4.59 -12.98 -14.49
N PHE A 160 -5.20 -13.98 -13.87
CA PHE A 160 -6.57 -13.91 -13.35
C PHE A 160 -6.63 -13.08 -12.06
N LEU A 161 -5.62 -13.22 -11.20
CA LEU A 161 -5.54 -12.60 -9.90
C LEU A 161 -4.08 -12.31 -9.55
N VAL A 162 -3.84 -11.11 -9.05
CA VAL A 162 -2.63 -10.75 -8.30
C VAL A 162 -3.04 -10.52 -6.85
N CYS A 163 -2.31 -11.13 -5.92
CA CYS A 163 -2.43 -10.86 -4.49
C CYS A 163 -1.12 -10.24 -3.99
N ASP A 164 -1.16 -8.97 -3.68
CA ASP A 164 -0.07 -8.19 -3.09
C ASP A 164 -0.44 -7.77 -1.67
N GLU A 165 0.47 -7.10 -1.00
CA GLU A 165 0.25 -6.44 0.28
C GLU A 165 -0.70 -5.24 0.19
N GLY A 166 -0.95 -4.57 1.31
CA GLY A 166 -1.60 -3.27 1.40
C GLY A 166 -2.85 -3.27 2.25
N GLY A 167 -3.82 -4.13 1.97
CA GLY A 167 -4.89 -4.47 2.90
C GLY A 167 -4.43 -5.54 3.90
N ALA A 168 -5.23 -5.79 4.92
CA ALA A 168 -4.93 -6.79 5.96
C ALA A 168 -6.18 -7.12 6.79
N ILE A 169 -6.03 -7.99 7.77
CA ILE A 169 -6.99 -8.12 8.85
C ILE A 169 -6.72 -6.98 9.83
N ILE A 170 -7.57 -5.96 9.82
CA ILE A 170 -7.37 -4.73 10.60
C ILE A 170 -8.28 -4.75 11.82
N SER A 171 -7.68 -4.49 12.98
CA SER A 171 -8.42 -4.32 14.22
C SER A 171 -8.99 -2.91 14.30
N GLU A 172 -10.31 -2.81 14.48
CA GLU A 172 -11.02 -1.53 14.57
C GLU A 172 -10.72 -0.57 13.40
N PRO A 173 -11.06 -0.96 12.16
CA PRO A 173 -10.68 -0.21 10.96
C PRO A 173 -11.28 1.20 10.91
N ILE A 174 -12.39 1.41 11.59
CA ILE A 174 -13.06 2.71 11.77
C ILE A 174 -13.44 2.83 13.24
N GLY A 175 -13.22 4.01 13.83
CA GLY A 175 -13.61 4.29 15.22
C GLY A 175 -15.11 4.03 15.45
N GLY A 176 -15.43 3.28 16.51
CA GLY A 176 -16.78 2.86 16.82
C GLY A 176 -17.23 1.56 16.12
N ILE A 177 -16.35 0.90 15.40
CA ILE A 177 -16.58 -0.42 14.79
C ILE A 177 -15.54 -1.39 15.36
N PRO A 178 -15.83 -2.02 16.51
CA PRO A 178 -14.88 -2.92 17.17
C PRO A 178 -14.76 -4.25 16.43
N GLY A 179 -13.63 -4.94 16.66
CA GLY A 179 -13.33 -6.26 16.11
C GLY A 179 -12.38 -6.23 14.94
N ASN A 180 -12.12 -7.40 14.39
CA ASN A 180 -11.22 -7.61 13.27
C ASN A 180 -11.99 -7.78 11.99
N PHE A 181 -11.51 -7.15 10.92
CA PHE A 181 -12.12 -7.21 9.59
C PHE A 181 -11.04 -7.42 8.53
N ALA A 182 -11.31 -8.28 7.56
CA ALA A 182 -10.46 -8.41 6.38
C ALA A 182 -10.72 -7.23 5.44
N MET A 183 -9.82 -6.26 5.46
CA MET A 183 -9.87 -5.08 4.59
C MET A 183 -9.07 -5.38 3.33
N VAL A 184 -9.81 -5.60 2.24
CA VAL A 184 -9.27 -6.07 0.96
C VAL A 184 -9.13 -4.90 -0.01
N GLY A 185 -7.90 -4.45 -0.25
CA GLY A 185 -7.61 -3.32 -1.14
C GLY A 185 -7.97 -3.61 -2.58
N VAL A 186 -8.85 -2.78 -3.16
CA VAL A 186 -9.39 -2.96 -4.51
C VAL A 186 -8.88 -1.94 -5.51
N PHE A 187 -8.30 -0.85 -5.06
CA PHE A 187 -7.54 0.10 -5.87
C PHE A 187 -6.62 0.96 -5.00
N GLU A 188 -5.67 1.61 -5.65
CA GLU A 188 -4.76 2.59 -5.06
C GLU A 188 -5.06 3.98 -5.60
N LYS A 189 -4.99 5.00 -4.74
CA LYS A 189 -5.00 6.39 -5.18
C LYS A 189 -3.74 6.70 -5.98
N GLY A 190 -3.88 7.55 -7.00
CA GLY A 190 -2.73 8.08 -7.71
C GLY A 190 -1.89 9.01 -6.84
N LYS A 191 -0.73 9.40 -7.32
CA LYS A 191 0.23 10.25 -6.61
C LYS A 191 0.81 11.30 -7.55
N ALA A 192 1.04 12.52 -7.04
CA ALA A 192 1.93 13.48 -7.68
C ALA A 192 2.75 14.24 -6.65
N ASP A 193 3.98 14.57 -7.04
CA ASP A 193 4.83 15.53 -6.35
C ASP A 193 4.88 16.79 -7.20
N VAL A 194 4.47 17.92 -6.62
CA VAL A 194 4.27 19.19 -7.34
C VAL A 194 5.04 20.30 -6.64
N LYS A 195 5.71 21.13 -7.43
CA LYS A 195 6.45 22.29 -6.95
C LYS A 195 5.78 23.56 -7.46
N PHE A 196 5.51 24.50 -6.56
CA PHE A 196 5.01 25.82 -6.86
C PHE A 196 6.11 26.84 -6.62
N THR A 197 6.25 27.80 -7.52
CA THR A 197 7.29 28.82 -7.43
C THR A 197 6.69 30.21 -7.58
N ALA A 198 7.03 31.08 -6.62
CA ALA A 198 6.73 32.51 -6.67
C ALA A 198 8.02 33.29 -6.93
N LYS A 199 8.00 34.19 -7.89
CA LYS A 199 9.16 35.04 -8.25
C LYS A 199 8.88 36.53 -8.01
N SER A 200 9.91 37.29 -7.69
CA SER A 200 9.91 38.72 -7.55
C SER A 200 11.27 39.33 -7.93
N THR A 201 11.39 40.63 -7.85
CA THR A 201 12.68 41.34 -7.99
C THR A 201 13.53 41.24 -6.72
N GLY A 202 12.97 40.73 -5.62
CA GLY A 202 13.60 40.74 -4.31
C GLY A 202 13.64 42.17 -3.73
N GLY A 203 14.42 42.35 -2.68
CA GLY A 203 14.63 43.67 -2.09
C GLY A 203 15.04 43.64 -0.61
N HIS A 204 15.25 44.79 -0.05
CA HIS A 204 15.58 44.94 1.36
C HIS A 204 14.32 44.84 2.23
N ALA A 205 14.37 44.03 3.27
CA ALA A 205 13.20 43.71 4.10
C ALA A 205 12.64 44.94 4.88
N SER A 206 13.41 46.03 5.03
CA SER A 206 12.94 47.24 5.70
C SER A 206 11.90 48.05 4.89
N ALA A 207 11.80 47.79 3.60
CA ALA A 207 10.84 48.45 2.70
C ALA A 207 10.15 47.41 1.81
N PRO A 208 9.37 46.48 2.39
CA PRO A 208 8.78 45.38 1.64
C PRO A 208 7.67 45.86 0.72
N GLY A 209 7.64 45.33 -0.50
CA GLY A 209 6.48 45.47 -1.40
C GLY A 209 5.28 44.66 -0.92
N ARG A 210 4.16 44.81 -1.66
CA ARG A 210 3.00 43.93 -1.46
C ARG A 210 3.15 42.64 -2.27
N HIS A 211 2.48 41.58 -1.82
CA HIS A 211 2.44 40.29 -2.52
C HIS A 211 3.83 39.69 -2.78
N THR A 212 4.68 39.75 -1.75
CA THR A 212 5.99 39.10 -1.81
C THR A 212 5.85 37.59 -2.11
N PRO A 213 6.90 36.92 -2.60
CA PRO A 213 6.81 35.49 -2.94
C PRO A 213 6.23 34.62 -1.82
N ILE A 214 6.71 34.77 -0.60
CA ILE A 214 6.21 34.02 0.56
C ILE A 214 4.74 34.34 0.84
N ALA A 215 4.33 35.63 0.75
CA ALA A 215 2.93 36.02 0.97
C ALA A 215 1.97 35.39 -0.07
N ARG A 216 2.38 35.29 -1.33
CA ARG A 216 1.57 34.63 -2.37
C ARG A 216 1.46 33.13 -2.14
N LEU A 217 2.55 32.46 -1.75
CA LEU A 217 2.53 31.04 -1.37
C LEU A 217 1.62 30.81 -0.17
N ALA A 218 1.71 31.64 0.87
CA ALA A 218 0.88 31.54 2.07
C ALA A 218 -0.62 31.73 1.74
N ALA A 219 -0.97 32.67 0.87
CA ALA A 219 -2.34 32.90 0.43
C ALA A 219 -2.89 31.70 -0.35
N PHE A 220 -2.09 31.10 -1.22
CA PHE A 220 -2.43 29.90 -1.97
C PHE A 220 -2.69 28.71 -1.03
N VAL A 221 -1.79 28.44 -0.08
CA VAL A 221 -1.96 27.39 0.92
C VAL A 221 -3.25 27.62 1.73
N THR A 222 -3.44 28.83 2.23
CA THR A 222 -4.62 29.19 3.04
C THR A 222 -5.93 28.97 2.30
N GLU A 223 -5.99 29.35 1.01
CA GLU A 223 -7.19 29.12 0.19
C GLU A 223 -7.53 27.63 0.09
N ILE A 224 -6.55 26.80 -0.21
CA ILE A 224 -6.74 25.35 -0.39
C ILE A 224 -7.06 24.65 0.93
N GLU A 225 -6.33 24.96 2.00
CA GLU A 225 -6.56 24.38 3.33
C GLU A 225 -7.93 24.75 3.90
N THR A 226 -8.39 25.98 3.63
CA THR A 226 -9.68 26.45 4.11
C THR A 226 -10.84 25.93 3.25
N HIS A 227 -10.64 25.87 1.94
CA HIS A 227 -11.66 25.48 0.96
C HIS A 227 -11.06 24.54 -0.07
N SER A 228 -11.03 23.24 0.26
CA SER A 228 -10.52 22.25 -0.70
C SER A 228 -11.26 22.35 -2.04
N PRO A 229 -10.53 22.46 -3.17
CA PRO A 229 -11.14 22.57 -4.48
C PRO A 229 -11.64 21.25 -5.05
N PHE A 230 -11.36 20.12 -4.35
CA PHE A 230 -11.64 18.79 -4.84
C PHE A 230 -13.03 18.32 -4.43
N LYS A 231 -13.74 17.66 -5.36
CA LYS A 231 -15.11 17.15 -5.17
C LYS A 231 -15.10 15.93 -4.27
N LYS A 232 -16.03 15.90 -3.33
CA LYS A 232 -16.32 14.73 -2.50
C LYS A 232 -17.33 13.83 -3.20
N LYS A 233 -17.02 12.54 -3.30
CA LYS A 233 -17.94 11.53 -3.82
C LYS A 233 -17.80 10.24 -3.00
N LEU A 234 -18.95 9.62 -2.70
CA LEU A 234 -18.99 8.29 -2.11
C LEU A 234 -18.94 7.27 -3.24
N LEU A 235 -17.74 6.68 -3.47
CA LEU A 235 -17.55 5.67 -4.49
C LEU A 235 -18.25 4.35 -4.13
N PRO A 236 -18.64 3.52 -5.12
CA PRO A 236 -19.28 2.22 -4.87
C PRO A 236 -18.49 1.33 -3.91
N GLU A 237 -17.18 1.30 -4.00
CA GLU A 237 -16.30 0.50 -3.16
C GLU A 237 -16.31 1.01 -1.71
N VAL A 238 -16.28 2.32 -1.51
CA VAL A 238 -16.38 2.94 -0.19
C VAL A 238 -17.77 2.74 0.42
N ALA A 239 -18.81 2.87 -0.39
CA ALA A 239 -20.19 2.56 0.04
C ALA A 239 -20.35 1.09 0.45
N ALA A 240 -19.78 0.16 -0.31
CA ALA A 240 -19.77 -1.26 0.02
C ALA A 240 -19.04 -1.54 1.34
N MET A 241 -17.91 -0.86 1.57
CA MET A 241 -17.18 -0.94 2.83
C MET A 241 -18.06 -0.51 4.01
N PHE A 242 -18.67 0.64 3.95
CA PHE A 242 -19.54 1.12 5.03
C PHE A 242 -20.74 0.20 5.27
N ARG A 243 -21.38 -0.31 4.23
CA ARG A 243 -22.47 -1.28 4.37
C ARG A 243 -22.03 -2.58 5.03
N THR A 244 -20.84 -3.07 4.68
CA THR A 244 -20.29 -4.29 5.28
C THR A 244 -19.97 -4.10 6.77
N LEU A 245 -19.46 -2.94 7.15
CA LEU A 245 -19.07 -2.63 8.53
C LEU A 245 -20.25 -2.18 9.41
N ALA A 246 -21.31 -1.63 8.83
CA ALA A 246 -22.45 -1.07 9.56
C ALA A 246 -23.05 -1.99 10.65
N PRO A 247 -23.30 -3.30 10.41
CA PRO A 247 -23.87 -4.19 11.42
C PRO A 247 -23.06 -4.34 12.69
N TYR A 248 -21.75 -4.05 12.61
CA TYR A 248 -20.79 -4.21 13.70
C TYR A 248 -20.55 -2.91 14.49
N ALA A 249 -21.19 -1.80 14.09
CA ALA A 249 -21.07 -0.52 14.78
C ALA A 249 -21.56 -0.62 16.22
N SER A 250 -20.82 0.00 17.16
CA SER A 250 -21.12 -0.06 18.59
C SER A 250 -22.37 0.72 18.97
N SER A 251 -22.69 1.83 18.26
CA SER A 251 -23.86 2.66 18.50
C SER A 251 -24.95 2.46 17.49
N PHE A 252 -26.21 2.57 17.93
CA PHE A 252 -27.37 2.52 17.04
C PHE A 252 -27.33 3.64 15.98
N GLY A 253 -26.93 4.84 16.37
CA GLY A 253 -26.84 5.99 15.46
C GLY A 253 -25.85 5.76 14.32
N LEU A 254 -24.66 5.25 14.64
CA LEU A 254 -23.63 4.93 13.63
C LEU A 254 -24.09 3.78 12.72
N ARG A 255 -24.72 2.76 13.29
CA ARG A 255 -25.31 1.65 12.54
C ARG A 255 -26.39 2.11 11.56
N LEU A 256 -27.27 2.99 12.01
CA LEU A 256 -28.33 3.58 11.19
C LEU A 256 -27.74 4.42 10.06
N LEU A 257 -26.74 5.25 10.37
CA LEU A 257 -26.06 6.12 9.42
C LEU A 257 -25.37 5.33 8.32
N LEU A 258 -24.52 4.37 8.68
CA LEU A 258 -23.75 3.56 7.74
C LEU A 258 -24.59 2.54 6.99
N GLY A 259 -25.69 2.05 7.59
CA GLY A 259 -26.59 1.10 6.96
C GLY A 259 -27.57 1.72 5.95
N ASN A 260 -27.71 3.06 5.93
CA ASN A 260 -28.67 3.78 5.07
C ASN A 260 -27.99 4.88 4.27
N LEU A 261 -26.93 4.54 3.56
CA LEU A 261 -26.10 5.49 2.80
C LEU A 261 -26.88 6.22 1.71
N TRP A 262 -27.90 5.61 1.14
CA TRP A 262 -28.77 6.24 0.15
C TRP A 262 -29.45 7.51 0.68
N LEU A 263 -29.69 7.57 1.99
CA LEU A 263 -30.31 8.71 2.67
C LEU A 263 -29.24 9.64 3.26
N PHE A 264 -28.20 9.08 3.88
CA PHE A 264 -27.23 9.83 4.68
C PHE A 264 -25.92 10.17 3.96
N ALA A 265 -25.74 9.79 2.69
CA ALA A 265 -24.52 10.09 1.94
C ALA A 265 -24.16 11.60 1.92
N PRO A 266 -25.08 12.55 1.76
CA PRO A 266 -24.76 13.99 1.83
C PRO A 266 -24.21 14.40 3.19
N LEU A 267 -24.78 13.88 4.28
CA LEU A 267 -24.32 14.14 5.65
C LEU A 267 -22.93 13.52 5.88
N LEU A 268 -22.70 12.29 5.44
CA LEU A 268 -21.42 11.61 5.55
C LEU A 268 -20.30 12.37 4.82
N LYS A 269 -20.54 12.85 3.61
CA LYS A 269 -19.57 13.67 2.86
C LYS A 269 -19.22 14.98 3.58
N LEU A 270 -20.08 15.49 4.42
CA LEU A 270 -19.82 16.67 5.23
C LEU A 270 -19.05 16.34 6.51
N VAL A 271 -19.48 15.29 7.22
CA VAL A 271 -19.01 14.97 8.57
C VAL A 271 -17.70 14.18 8.56
N LEU A 272 -17.55 13.19 7.66
CA LEU A 272 -16.38 12.31 7.66
C LEU A 272 -15.04 13.05 7.56
N PRO A 273 -14.85 14.04 6.67
CA PRO A 273 -13.58 14.76 6.62
C PRO A 273 -13.27 15.58 7.86
N ALA A 274 -14.30 15.96 8.62
CA ALA A 274 -14.14 16.73 9.86
C ALA A 274 -13.74 15.85 11.05
N VAL A 275 -14.16 14.59 11.06
CA VAL A 275 -13.92 13.67 12.18
C VAL A 275 -12.74 12.72 11.95
N SER A 276 -12.36 12.48 10.68
CA SER A 276 -11.27 11.58 10.31
C SER A 276 -10.63 12.02 8.99
N ALA A 277 -9.35 12.38 9.05
CA ALA A 277 -8.57 12.71 7.86
C ALA A 277 -8.50 11.53 6.87
N GLN A 278 -8.35 10.31 7.39
CA GLN A 278 -8.29 9.10 6.57
C GLN A 278 -9.64 8.81 5.88
N ALA A 279 -10.75 8.96 6.59
CA ALA A 279 -12.08 8.82 5.99
C ALA A 279 -12.33 9.92 4.94
N GLY A 280 -11.91 11.14 5.21
CA GLY A 280 -11.96 12.24 4.23
C GLY A 280 -11.14 11.95 2.97
N ALA A 281 -9.99 11.33 3.11
CA ALA A 281 -9.13 10.94 1.99
C ALA A 281 -9.75 9.87 1.08
N MET A 282 -10.71 9.09 1.56
CA MET A 282 -11.46 8.12 0.75
C MET A 282 -12.58 8.77 -0.10
N LEU A 283 -12.89 10.04 0.14
CA LEU A 283 -13.98 10.73 -0.54
C LEU A 283 -13.51 11.69 -1.65
N ARG A 284 -12.25 12.09 -1.66
CA ARG A 284 -11.74 13.11 -2.59
C ARG A 284 -10.25 12.96 -2.85
N THR A 285 -9.78 13.60 -3.92
CA THR A 285 -8.37 13.90 -4.12
C THR A 285 -7.88 14.76 -2.96
N THR A 286 -6.67 14.50 -2.49
CA THR A 286 -6.04 15.23 -1.39
C THR A 286 -4.75 15.90 -1.85
N ILE A 287 -4.38 16.97 -1.16
CA ILE A 287 -3.10 17.66 -1.31
C ILE A 287 -2.55 17.97 0.09
N ALA A 288 -1.27 17.68 0.29
CA ALA A 288 -0.53 18.01 1.49
C ALA A 288 0.69 18.86 1.11
N PHE A 289 0.84 20.02 1.72
CA PHE A 289 2.00 20.88 1.53
C PHE A 289 3.11 20.42 2.49
N THR A 290 4.27 20.05 1.96
CA THR A 290 5.27 19.32 2.72
C THR A 290 6.64 19.99 2.79
N THR A 291 6.98 20.84 1.80
CA THR A 291 8.26 21.54 1.75
C THR A 291 8.06 23.01 1.43
N GLN A 292 8.93 23.86 1.96
CA GLN A 292 8.92 25.30 1.68
C GLN A 292 10.35 25.86 1.71
N SER A 293 10.64 26.82 0.84
CA SER A 293 11.88 27.59 0.89
C SER A 293 11.63 29.05 0.56
N GLY A 294 12.52 29.91 0.99
CA GLY A 294 12.51 31.36 0.77
C GLY A 294 13.90 31.93 0.82
N SER A 295 14.07 33.10 1.46
CA SER A 295 15.41 33.69 1.65
C SER A 295 16.17 33.01 2.77
N ASP A 296 17.49 32.92 2.64
CA ASP A 296 18.40 32.43 3.67
C ASP A 296 18.72 33.54 4.71
N ALA A 297 18.33 34.80 4.46
CA ALA A 297 18.61 35.92 5.32
C ALA A 297 17.32 36.69 5.70
N TYR A 298 17.19 37.04 6.97
CA TYR A 298 16.00 37.74 7.49
C TYR A 298 15.78 39.14 6.90
N ASN A 299 16.84 39.81 6.48
CA ASN A 299 16.78 41.17 5.94
C ASN A 299 16.61 41.23 4.42
N VAL A 300 16.34 40.10 3.75
CA VAL A 300 16.20 40.01 2.30
C VAL A 300 14.83 39.47 1.92
N VAL A 301 14.09 40.20 1.13
CA VAL A 301 12.88 39.70 0.44
C VAL A 301 13.35 38.78 -0.69
N PRO A 302 12.94 37.50 -0.74
CA PRO A 302 13.45 36.54 -1.71
C PRO A 302 13.04 36.91 -3.14
N GLN A 303 13.95 36.68 -4.08
CA GLN A 303 13.63 36.76 -5.52
C GLN A 303 12.79 35.55 -5.97
N GLU A 304 12.99 34.43 -5.29
CA GLU A 304 12.26 33.20 -5.52
C GLU A 304 11.91 32.53 -4.18
N ALA A 305 10.69 32.05 -4.06
CA ALA A 305 10.27 31.17 -2.98
C ALA A 305 9.53 29.96 -3.57
N THR A 306 9.69 28.81 -2.95
CA THR A 306 9.13 27.55 -3.43
C THR A 306 8.28 26.86 -2.39
N LEU A 307 7.32 26.07 -2.85
CA LEU A 307 6.43 25.25 -2.04
C LEU A 307 6.28 23.90 -2.72
N GLY A 308 6.50 22.82 -1.98
CA GLY A 308 6.28 21.46 -2.45
C GLY A 308 5.02 20.85 -1.87
N ALA A 309 4.30 20.08 -2.68
CA ALA A 309 3.10 19.37 -2.28
C ALA A 309 3.09 17.95 -2.78
N ASN A 310 2.48 17.05 -2.01
CA ASN A 310 2.13 15.70 -2.40
C ASN A 310 0.62 15.61 -2.60
N MET A 311 0.21 15.15 -3.77
CA MET A 311 -1.21 14.92 -4.11
C MET A 311 -1.54 13.44 -4.20
N ARG A 312 -2.80 13.10 -3.88
CA ARG A 312 -3.33 11.75 -4.03
C ARG A 312 -4.64 11.79 -4.77
N PHE A 313 -4.67 11.20 -5.98
CA PHE A 313 -5.81 11.22 -6.89
C PHE A 313 -6.78 10.08 -6.64
N ILE A 314 -8.06 10.33 -6.86
CA ILE A 314 -9.15 9.36 -6.68
C ILE A 314 -9.93 9.17 -8.00
N PRO A 315 -10.55 7.99 -8.26
CA PRO A 315 -11.17 7.68 -9.55
C PRO A 315 -12.13 8.71 -10.14
N HIS A 316 -12.94 9.40 -9.33
CA HIS A 316 -13.89 10.39 -9.85
C HIS A 316 -13.27 11.76 -10.16
N GLN A 317 -12.01 11.97 -9.80
CA GLN A 317 -11.26 13.19 -10.07
C GLN A 317 -9.75 12.86 -10.12
N GLY A 318 -9.35 12.24 -11.22
CA GLY A 318 -8.01 11.71 -11.42
C GLY A 318 -6.94 12.76 -11.65
N GLU A 319 -5.77 12.32 -12.09
CA GLU A 319 -4.56 13.12 -12.27
C GLU A 319 -4.81 14.36 -13.11
N GLN A 320 -5.32 14.19 -14.32
CA GLN A 320 -5.47 15.29 -15.29
C GLN A 320 -6.37 16.41 -14.74
N GLU A 321 -7.55 16.06 -14.24
CA GLU A 321 -8.50 17.05 -13.71
C GLU A 321 -7.98 17.71 -12.44
N SER A 322 -7.40 16.94 -11.53
CA SER A 322 -6.88 17.44 -10.25
C SER A 322 -5.69 18.38 -10.45
N LEU A 323 -4.76 18.03 -11.34
CA LEU A 323 -3.62 18.90 -11.66
C LEU A 323 -4.08 20.20 -12.36
N ALA A 324 -5.05 20.12 -13.27
CA ALA A 324 -5.59 21.32 -13.93
C ALA A 324 -6.22 22.31 -12.92
N ILE A 325 -6.96 21.78 -11.94
CA ILE A 325 -7.55 22.59 -10.87
C ILE A 325 -6.47 23.31 -10.06
N ILE A 326 -5.45 22.59 -9.63
CA ILE A 326 -4.41 23.16 -8.77
C ILE A 326 -3.52 24.14 -9.52
N GLN A 327 -3.24 23.88 -10.80
CA GLN A 327 -2.51 24.82 -11.68
C GLN A 327 -3.26 26.12 -11.85
N THR A 328 -4.56 26.08 -12.12
CA THR A 328 -5.41 27.27 -12.26
C THR A 328 -5.43 28.11 -10.97
N LEU A 329 -5.50 27.45 -9.80
CA LEU A 329 -5.44 28.14 -8.51
C LEU A 329 -4.06 28.75 -8.26
N ALA A 330 -2.99 28.06 -8.61
CA ALA A 330 -1.63 28.56 -8.49
C ALA A 330 -1.41 29.81 -9.37
N GLU A 331 -1.88 29.80 -10.62
CA GLU A 331 -1.83 30.95 -11.53
C GLU A 331 -2.56 32.16 -10.98
N LYS A 332 -3.74 31.97 -10.36
CA LYS A 332 -4.49 33.04 -9.67
C LYS A 332 -3.65 33.76 -8.62
N HIS A 333 -2.75 33.07 -7.96
CA HIS A 333 -1.81 33.63 -6.97
C HIS A 333 -0.45 34.04 -7.57
N GLY A 334 -0.33 34.03 -8.90
CA GLY A 334 0.90 34.40 -9.61
C GLY A 334 2.04 33.40 -9.39
N LEU A 335 1.71 32.12 -9.20
CA LEU A 335 2.67 31.03 -9.04
C LEU A 335 2.83 30.25 -10.35
N SER A 336 4.03 29.77 -10.62
CA SER A 336 4.27 28.73 -11.61
C SER A 336 4.20 27.35 -10.96
N THR A 337 3.75 26.35 -11.74
CA THR A 337 3.60 24.97 -11.29
C THR A 337 4.50 24.05 -12.10
N GLU A 338 5.22 23.19 -11.42
CA GLU A 338 6.04 22.13 -12.01
C GLU A 338 5.63 20.79 -11.42
N VAL A 339 5.19 19.85 -12.26
CA VAL A 339 4.90 18.47 -11.85
C VAL A 339 6.19 17.68 -11.93
N LEU A 340 6.72 17.28 -10.77
CA LEU A 340 7.99 16.55 -10.68
C LEU A 340 7.81 15.08 -10.99
N HIS A 341 6.70 14.52 -10.54
CA HIS A 341 6.30 13.14 -10.76
C HIS A 341 4.79 13.03 -10.65
N ALA A 342 4.17 12.22 -11.50
CA ALA A 342 2.74 11.92 -11.40
C ALA A 342 2.44 10.53 -11.95
N ASN A 343 1.52 9.84 -11.29
CA ASN A 343 0.85 8.66 -11.79
C ASN A 343 -0.60 8.66 -11.29
N ASP A 344 -1.50 8.21 -12.13
CA ASP A 344 -2.93 8.20 -11.82
C ASP A 344 -3.30 7.05 -10.87
N PHE A 345 -4.54 7.04 -10.42
CA PHE A 345 -5.11 5.93 -9.63
C PHE A 345 -5.09 4.63 -10.43
N THR A 346 -5.07 3.49 -9.72
CA THR A 346 -5.23 2.19 -10.37
C THR A 346 -6.72 1.91 -10.64
N PRO A 347 -7.06 1.20 -11.74
CA PRO A 347 -8.44 0.80 -12.01
C PRO A 347 -8.99 -0.04 -10.85
N PRO A 348 -10.20 0.28 -10.32
CA PRO A 348 -10.81 -0.53 -9.27
C PRO A 348 -11.07 -1.96 -9.72
N VAL A 349 -10.80 -2.91 -8.85
CA VAL A 349 -11.19 -4.32 -9.03
C VAL A 349 -12.72 -4.40 -8.99
N ASP A 350 -13.32 -5.20 -9.88
CA ASP A 350 -14.75 -5.48 -9.83
C ASP A 350 -15.08 -6.29 -8.57
N ILE A 351 -15.71 -5.63 -7.61
CA ILE A 351 -16.10 -6.25 -6.33
C ILE A 351 -17.24 -7.27 -6.46
N HIS A 352 -17.90 -7.34 -7.61
CA HIS A 352 -18.89 -8.34 -7.98
C HIS A 352 -18.35 -9.40 -8.97
N GLY A 353 -17.08 -9.24 -9.36
CA GLY A 353 -16.40 -10.14 -10.28
C GLY A 353 -15.97 -11.45 -9.64
N GLU A 354 -15.61 -12.40 -10.50
CA GLU A 354 -15.23 -13.76 -10.08
C GLU A 354 -13.98 -13.78 -9.18
N ALA A 355 -12.97 -12.96 -9.49
CA ALA A 355 -11.72 -12.94 -8.73
C ALA A 355 -11.94 -12.44 -7.29
N PHE A 356 -12.68 -11.35 -7.10
CA PHE A 356 -12.98 -10.82 -5.79
C PHE A 356 -13.89 -11.77 -5.00
N THR A 357 -14.88 -12.38 -5.65
CA THR A 357 -15.76 -13.37 -5.04
C THR A 357 -15.00 -14.60 -4.57
N LEU A 358 -14.10 -15.14 -5.40
CA LEU A 358 -13.21 -16.25 -5.03
C LEU A 358 -12.33 -15.86 -3.84
N PHE A 359 -11.74 -14.68 -3.89
CA PHE A 359 -10.81 -14.20 -2.87
C PHE A 359 -11.50 -14.06 -1.49
N THR A 360 -12.67 -13.44 -1.45
CA THR A 360 -13.44 -13.29 -0.20
C THR A 360 -13.99 -14.62 0.32
N ARG A 361 -14.32 -15.56 -0.57
CA ARG A 361 -14.65 -16.94 -0.19
C ARG A 361 -13.48 -17.62 0.52
N VAL A 362 -12.27 -17.52 -0.04
CA VAL A 362 -11.06 -18.09 0.57
C VAL A 362 -10.77 -17.45 1.93
N ILE A 363 -11.00 -16.15 2.09
CA ILE A 363 -10.92 -15.49 3.40
C ILE A 363 -11.88 -16.13 4.40
N GLY A 364 -13.15 -16.30 4.02
CA GLY A 364 -14.17 -16.90 4.89
C GLY A 364 -13.90 -18.35 5.26
N GLU A 365 -13.34 -19.14 4.34
CA GLU A 365 -12.93 -20.53 4.58
C GLU A 365 -11.72 -20.62 5.53
N THR A 366 -10.78 -19.69 5.39
CA THR A 366 -9.56 -19.66 6.21
C THR A 366 -9.80 -19.10 7.61
N PHE A 367 -10.62 -18.05 7.68
CA PHE A 367 -10.91 -17.29 8.89
C PHE A 367 -12.43 -17.25 9.14
N PRO A 368 -13.03 -18.35 9.63
CA PRO A 368 -14.48 -18.41 9.85
C PRO A 368 -14.99 -17.29 10.74
N GLY A 369 -16.06 -16.64 10.31
CA GLY A 369 -16.68 -15.51 11.02
C GLY A 369 -16.01 -14.15 10.79
N LEU A 370 -14.90 -14.09 10.05
CA LEU A 370 -14.26 -12.83 9.69
C LEU A 370 -14.99 -12.18 8.51
N ALA A 371 -15.51 -10.97 8.70
CA ALA A 371 -16.11 -10.21 7.62
C ALA A 371 -15.02 -9.64 6.71
N ALA A 372 -15.20 -9.80 5.39
CA ALA A 372 -14.35 -9.23 4.36
C ALA A 372 -15.02 -8.01 3.73
N SER A 373 -14.28 -6.93 3.59
CA SER A 373 -14.76 -5.67 3.03
C SER A 373 -13.82 -5.17 1.93
N PRO A 374 -14.32 -4.61 0.84
CA PRO A 374 -13.47 -3.80 -0.04
C PRO A 374 -12.88 -2.62 0.74
N TYR A 375 -11.69 -2.22 0.33
CA TYR A 375 -10.94 -1.16 0.97
C TYR A 375 -10.20 -0.32 -0.08
N VAL A 376 -10.07 0.97 0.18
CA VAL A 376 -9.35 1.90 -0.69
C VAL A 376 -7.96 2.13 -0.13
N MET A 377 -6.95 1.83 -0.91
CA MET A 377 -5.56 2.10 -0.56
C MET A 377 -5.22 3.58 -0.76
N THR A 378 -4.85 4.26 0.29
CA THR A 378 -4.34 5.64 0.22
C THR A 378 -2.84 5.71 -0.13
N GLY A 379 -2.11 4.64 0.15
CA GLY A 379 -0.73 4.40 -0.29
C GLY A 379 -0.66 3.67 -1.63
N ALA A 380 0.53 3.45 -2.13
CA ALA A 380 0.82 2.69 -3.35
C ALA A 380 1.56 1.40 -3.01
N THR A 381 1.40 0.37 -3.83
CA THR A 381 2.11 -0.91 -3.77
C THR A 381 2.60 -1.31 -5.16
N ASP A 382 3.41 -2.35 -5.24
CA ASP A 382 3.89 -2.88 -6.51
C ASP A 382 2.76 -3.43 -7.41
N ALA A 383 1.59 -3.74 -6.84
CA ALA A 383 0.43 -4.19 -7.59
C ALA A 383 0.01 -3.21 -8.70
N GLN A 384 0.27 -1.91 -8.53
CA GLN A 384 -0.03 -0.89 -9.54
C GLN A 384 0.61 -1.20 -10.90
N PHE A 385 1.78 -1.83 -10.93
CA PHE A 385 2.52 -2.13 -12.15
C PHE A 385 1.98 -3.35 -12.90
N TYR A 386 1.18 -4.18 -12.26
CA TYR A 386 0.60 -5.40 -12.84
C TYR A 386 -0.69 -5.17 -13.61
N GLN A 387 -1.24 -3.97 -13.61
CA GLN A 387 -2.49 -3.63 -14.31
C GLN A 387 -2.50 -3.99 -15.81
N PRO A 388 -1.38 -3.88 -16.57
CA PRO A 388 -1.35 -4.27 -17.98
C PRO A 388 -1.60 -5.76 -18.23
N ILE A 389 -1.34 -6.62 -17.25
CA ILE A 389 -1.45 -8.08 -17.37
C ILE A 389 -2.46 -8.71 -16.40
N CYS A 390 -3.13 -7.89 -15.57
CA CYS A 390 -4.13 -8.37 -14.61
C CYS A 390 -5.19 -7.32 -14.33
N LYS A 391 -6.46 -7.68 -14.49
CA LYS A 391 -7.59 -6.80 -14.15
C LYS A 391 -7.96 -6.83 -12.67
N SER A 392 -7.54 -7.86 -11.95
CA SER A 392 -7.89 -8.10 -10.54
C SER A 392 -6.65 -8.12 -9.66
N CYS A 393 -6.02 -6.95 -9.51
CA CYS A 393 -4.92 -6.74 -8.58
C CYS A 393 -5.48 -6.45 -7.19
N ILE A 394 -5.48 -7.45 -6.31
CA ILE A 394 -6.02 -7.40 -4.96
C ILE A 394 -4.87 -7.22 -3.98
N ARG A 395 -5.07 -6.33 -2.98
CA ARG A 395 -4.08 -6.00 -1.96
C ARG A 395 -4.58 -6.49 -0.62
N PHE A 396 -3.96 -7.56 -0.11
CA PHE A 396 -4.33 -8.17 1.15
C PHE A 396 -3.20 -9.01 1.72
N ALA A 397 -2.68 -8.59 2.87
CA ALA A 397 -1.79 -9.40 3.70
C ALA A 397 -2.65 -10.17 4.72
N PRO A 398 -2.62 -11.51 4.74
CA PRO A 398 -3.50 -12.30 5.61
C PRO A 398 -3.00 -12.35 7.07
N VAL A 399 -2.58 -11.22 7.59
CA VAL A 399 -2.07 -11.02 8.95
C VAL A 399 -2.88 -9.96 9.68
N ILE A 400 -2.78 -9.94 11.00
CA ILE A 400 -3.53 -9.00 11.83
C ILE A 400 -2.68 -7.77 12.12
N TYR A 401 -3.17 -6.61 11.74
CA TYR A 401 -2.62 -5.32 12.12
C TYR A 401 -3.51 -4.61 13.14
N GLY A 402 -2.99 -4.54 14.36
CA GLY A 402 -3.52 -3.66 15.39
C GLY A 402 -2.88 -2.27 15.33
N PRO A 403 -3.27 -1.35 16.23
CA PRO A 403 -2.70 0.00 16.29
C PRO A 403 -1.18 0.03 16.45
N GLU A 404 -0.61 -0.93 17.17
CA GLU A 404 0.83 -1.05 17.38
C GLU A 404 1.56 -1.39 16.08
N GLN A 405 1.09 -2.38 15.33
CA GLN A 405 1.67 -2.77 14.04
C GLN A 405 1.57 -1.62 13.04
N MET A 406 0.42 -0.94 12.98
CA MET A 406 0.21 0.21 12.08
C MET A 406 1.18 1.37 12.38
N ARG A 407 1.48 1.63 13.67
CA ARG A 407 2.46 2.66 14.05
C ARG A 407 3.90 2.24 13.77
N GLY A 408 4.19 0.94 13.82
CA GLY A 408 5.52 0.39 13.60
C GLY A 408 5.97 0.43 12.14
N MET A 409 5.04 0.31 11.21
CA MET A 409 5.34 0.39 9.77
C MET A 409 5.98 1.74 9.45
N HIS A 410 7.17 1.74 8.83
CA HIS A 410 8.02 2.92 8.61
C HIS A 410 8.38 3.71 9.89
N GLY A 411 7.97 3.23 11.06
CA GLY A 411 8.23 3.80 12.38
C GLY A 411 9.26 3.00 13.18
N LEU A 412 9.24 3.22 14.50
CA LEU A 412 10.06 2.48 15.45
C LEU A 412 9.34 1.22 15.94
N ASN A 413 10.14 0.23 16.35
CA ASN A 413 9.64 -0.99 17.01
C ASN A 413 8.61 -1.76 16.18
N GLU A 414 8.85 -1.83 14.87
CA GLU A 414 8.04 -2.64 13.97
C GLU A 414 8.01 -4.09 14.44
N ASN A 415 6.84 -4.70 14.41
CA ASN A 415 6.63 -6.06 14.88
C ASN A 415 5.39 -6.69 14.25
N ILE A 416 5.31 -8.02 14.33
CA ILE A 416 4.12 -8.79 13.98
C ILE A 416 3.78 -9.78 15.10
N GLU A 417 2.51 -9.90 15.45
CA GLU A 417 2.06 -10.93 16.37
C GLU A 417 2.17 -12.30 15.71
N TYR A 418 3.03 -13.17 16.23
CA TYR A 418 3.31 -14.46 15.58
C TYR A 418 2.12 -15.42 15.58
N ARG A 419 1.11 -15.20 16.42
CA ARG A 419 -0.12 -16.00 16.44
C ARG A 419 -0.89 -15.96 15.12
N CYS A 420 -0.73 -14.89 14.32
CA CYS A 420 -1.43 -14.76 13.04
C CYS A 420 -0.70 -15.46 11.87
N LEU A 421 0.59 -15.77 12.01
CA LEU A 421 1.40 -16.34 10.93
C LEU A 421 0.89 -17.68 10.39
N PRO A 422 0.49 -18.67 11.23
CA PRO A 422 -0.08 -19.92 10.72
C PRO A 422 -1.36 -19.73 9.90
N GLY A 423 -2.19 -18.75 10.29
CA GLY A 423 -3.39 -18.37 9.52
C GLY A 423 -3.04 -17.80 8.15
N ALA A 424 -2.00 -16.99 8.08
CA ALA A 424 -1.50 -16.45 6.83
C ALA A 424 -1.02 -17.56 5.88
N VAL A 425 -0.27 -18.52 6.37
CA VAL A 425 0.17 -19.69 5.57
C VAL A 425 -1.05 -20.47 5.04
N ARG A 426 -2.03 -20.76 5.90
CA ARG A 426 -3.26 -21.46 5.48
C ARG A 426 -4.05 -20.68 4.43
N PHE A 427 -4.11 -19.37 4.54
CA PHE A 427 -4.76 -18.54 3.55
C PHE A 427 -4.14 -18.72 2.17
N TYR A 428 -2.83 -18.60 2.04
CA TYR A 428 -2.15 -18.80 0.76
C TYR A 428 -2.28 -20.25 0.25
N GLN A 429 -2.24 -21.25 1.13
CA GLN A 429 -2.52 -22.64 0.74
C GLN A 429 -3.93 -22.80 0.16
N ASN A 430 -4.93 -22.22 0.80
CA ASN A 430 -6.31 -22.28 0.34
C ASN A 430 -6.50 -21.52 -0.98
N LEU A 431 -5.81 -20.38 -1.15
CA LEU A 431 -5.85 -19.62 -2.40
C LEU A 431 -5.20 -20.38 -3.56
N ILE A 432 -4.09 -21.07 -3.31
CA ILE A 432 -3.41 -21.93 -4.30
C ILE A 432 -4.31 -23.11 -4.67
N ARG A 433 -4.98 -23.72 -3.70
CA ARG A 433 -5.88 -24.88 -3.90
C ARG A 433 -7.21 -24.52 -4.53
N ALA A 434 -7.62 -23.27 -4.48
CA ALA A 434 -8.93 -22.84 -4.96
C ALA A 434 -9.06 -23.09 -6.48
N GLU A 435 -10.17 -23.69 -6.88
CA GLU A 435 -10.55 -23.79 -8.30
C GLU A 435 -10.98 -22.40 -8.82
N LYS A 436 -10.47 -22.02 -9.99
CA LYS A 436 -10.66 -20.68 -10.58
C LYS A 436 -11.57 -20.72 -11.79
#